data_539b5998f02631d4ce8f75b7c3d9ce4b
#
_entry.id   539b5998f02631d4ce8f75b7c3d9ce4b
#
_cell.length_a   1.000
_cell.length_b   1.000
_cell.length_c   1.000
_cell.angle_alpha   90.00
_cell.angle_beta   90.00
_cell.angle_gamma   90.00
#
_symmetry.space_group_name_H-M   'P 1'
#
loop_
_entity.id
_entity.type
_entity.pdbx_description
1 polymer ?
#
loop_
_entity_poly.entity_id
_entity_poly.type
_entity_poly.pdbx_seq_one_letter_code
_entity_poly.pdbx_strand_id
1 'polypeptide(L)'
;LLLSHCTGSLSQPVLTQPPSFSTSGASASLTCTLRSDINVSRYRIYWYQQKPESPPRYLLSYYSDSYKHQGSGVPSRFSGSKDASVNAGLLLISGLQPEDEADYYCKTGYGNAS
;
A
#
# COMPACT_ATOMS: atom_id res chain seq x y z
N LEU A 1 16.73 2.50 4.74
CA LEU A 1 15.71 2.92 4.78
C LEU A 1 15.00 3.10 6.00
N LEU A 2 14.27 3.53 6.36
CA LEU A 2 13.85 3.92 7.41
C LEU A 2 12.70 3.83 7.90
N LEU A 3 12.20 4.04 8.33
CA LEU A 3 11.21 3.98 8.72
C LEU A 3 10.66 4.47 9.68
N SER A 4 10.13 4.79 9.96
CA SER A 4 9.65 5.38 10.86
C SER A 4 8.42 5.29 11.06
N HIS A 5 7.91 5.48 11.69
CA HIS A 5 6.73 5.42 11.87
C HIS A 5 6.21 5.99 12.90
N CYS A 6 5.44 6.38 13.04
CA CYS A 6 4.71 7.01 13.99
C CYS A 6 3.88 6.08 14.70
N THR A 7 3.14 6.46 15.64
CA THR A 7 2.40 5.54 16.42
C THR A 7 1.09 6.12 16.79
N GLY A 8 0.13 5.31 17.12
CA GLY A 8 -1.05 5.71 17.85
C GLY A 8 -2.20 6.25 17.07
N SER A 9 -2.07 6.51 15.80
CA SER A 9 -3.18 7.03 15.02
C SER A 9 -3.64 6.02 13.99
N LEU A 10 -4.92 5.98 13.72
CA LEU A 10 -5.47 5.07 12.73
C LEU A 10 -5.05 5.42 11.32
N SER A 11 -4.72 6.68 11.08
CA SER A 11 -4.35 7.09 9.74
C SER A 11 -2.88 7.26 9.54
N GLN A 12 -2.05 6.80 10.46
CA GLN A 12 -0.62 6.94 10.29
C GLN A 12 -0.11 5.98 9.23
N PRO A 13 0.87 6.42 8.44
CA PRO A 13 1.46 5.54 7.44
C PRO A 13 2.23 4.40 8.09
N VAL A 14 2.26 3.28 7.40
CA VAL A 14 3.05 2.12 7.80
C VAL A 14 4.03 1.85 6.69
N LEU A 15 5.33 1.76 7.03
CA LEU A 15 6.34 1.46 6.04
C LEU A 15 6.34 -0.02 5.73
N THR A 16 6.30 -0.33 4.46
CA THR A 16 6.32 -1.69 3.99
C THR A 16 7.64 -1.93 3.26
N GLN A 17 8.24 -3.10 3.49
CA GLN A 17 9.49 -3.46 2.86
C GLN A 17 9.35 -3.45 1.35
N PRO A 18 10.29 -2.85 0.62
CA PRO A 18 10.22 -2.90 -0.83
C PRO A 18 10.46 -4.32 -1.32
N PRO A 19 9.90 -4.66 -2.48
CA PRO A 19 10.14 -5.97 -3.05
C PRO A 19 11.56 -6.12 -3.54
N SER A 20 11.97 -7.36 -3.74
CA SER A 20 13.27 -7.65 -4.31
C SER A 20 13.23 -7.44 -5.81
N PHE A 21 14.27 -6.79 -6.35
CA PHE A 21 14.33 -6.50 -7.78
C PHE A 21 15.39 -7.30 -8.49
N SER A 22 15.87 -8.37 -7.89
CA SER A 22 16.83 -9.22 -8.57
C SER A 22 16.20 -9.98 -9.72
N THR A 23 14.87 -10.08 -9.78
CA THR A 23 14.17 -10.79 -10.83
C THR A 23 13.11 -9.89 -11.45
N SER A 24 13.42 -9.33 -12.60
CA SER A 24 12.47 -8.53 -13.35
C SER A 24 11.28 -9.37 -13.79
N GLY A 25 10.11 -8.76 -13.82
CA GLY A 25 8.91 -9.44 -14.30
C GLY A 25 8.21 -10.28 -13.27
N ALA A 26 8.80 -10.44 -12.10
CA ALA A 26 8.15 -11.17 -11.02
C ALA A 26 7.01 -10.34 -10.43
N SER A 27 6.19 -10.97 -9.60
CA SER A 27 5.15 -10.27 -8.86
C SER A 27 5.57 -10.11 -7.41
N ALA A 28 5.08 -9.05 -6.79
CA ALA A 28 5.34 -8.79 -5.38
C ALA A 28 4.03 -8.48 -4.69
N SER A 29 3.99 -8.80 -3.39
CA SER A 29 2.83 -8.50 -2.56
C SER A 29 3.35 -7.84 -1.30
N LEU A 30 2.86 -6.63 -1.04
CA LEU A 30 3.24 -5.87 0.14
C LEU A 30 2.07 -5.83 1.09
N THR A 31 2.35 -5.98 2.38
CA THR A 31 1.30 -6.15 3.37
C THR A 31 1.31 -5.00 4.36
N CYS A 32 0.12 -4.50 4.65
CA CYS A 32 -0.11 -3.47 5.64
C CYS A 32 -1.01 -4.07 6.70
N THR A 33 -0.40 -4.59 7.77
CA THR A 33 -1.15 -5.27 8.82
C THR A 33 -1.65 -4.26 9.83
N LEU A 34 -2.94 -4.29 10.13
CA LEU A 34 -3.55 -3.35 11.06
C LEU A 34 -3.53 -3.94 12.46
N ARG A 35 -3.63 -3.04 13.46
CA ARG A 35 -3.76 -3.47 14.85
C ARG A 35 -5.00 -4.34 15.00
N SER A 36 -4.96 -5.24 15.98
CA SER A 36 -6.04 -6.22 16.14
C SER A 36 -7.37 -5.57 16.51
N ASP A 37 -7.35 -4.35 17.04
CA ASP A 37 -8.59 -3.65 17.40
C ASP A 37 -9.15 -2.84 16.22
N ILE A 38 -8.53 -2.91 15.05
CA ILE A 38 -8.99 -2.21 13.86
C ILE A 38 -9.35 -3.25 12.82
N ASN A 39 -10.60 -3.22 12.35
CA ASN A 39 -11.09 -4.20 11.39
C ASN A 39 -10.81 -3.70 9.98
N VAL A 40 -9.93 -4.40 9.25
CA VAL A 40 -9.50 -3.94 7.92
C VAL A 40 -10.67 -3.79 6.95
N SER A 41 -11.73 -4.57 7.13
CA SER A 41 -12.87 -4.48 6.22
C SER A 41 -13.63 -3.17 6.33
N ARG A 42 -13.40 -2.40 7.39
CA ARG A 42 -14.11 -1.15 7.63
C ARG A 42 -13.31 0.07 7.21
N TYR A 43 -12.10 -0.12 6.69
CA TYR A 43 -11.23 1.00 6.39
C TYR A 43 -10.81 0.98 4.95
N ARG A 44 -10.61 2.17 4.37
CA ARG A 44 -10.01 2.33 3.07
C ARG A 44 -8.50 2.37 3.27
N ILE A 45 -7.78 1.63 2.47
CA ILE A 45 -6.33 1.56 2.53
C ILE A 45 -5.77 2.39 1.39
N TYR A 46 -4.90 3.33 1.72
CA TYR A 46 -4.25 4.20 0.74
C TYR A 46 -2.80 3.77 0.64
N TRP A 47 -2.30 3.65 -0.58
CA TRP A 47 -0.93 3.24 -0.82
C TRP A 47 -0.15 4.37 -1.48
N TYR A 48 1.10 4.55 -1.02
CA TYR A 48 2.00 5.59 -1.50
C TYR A 48 3.34 4.96 -1.82
N GLN A 49 4.03 5.55 -2.80
CA GLN A 49 5.37 5.15 -3.20
C GLN A 49 6.28 6.35 -2.99
N GLN A 50 7.46 6.10 -2.45
CA GLN A 50 8.44 7.18 -2.30
C GLN A 50 9.80 6.72 -2.77
N LYS A 51 10.35 7.44 -3.72
CA LYS A 51 11.70 7.21 -4.21
C LYS A 51 12.65 8.17 -3.53
N PRO A 52 13.97 7.85 -3.55
CA PRO A 52 14.93 8.71 -2.86
C PRO A 52 14.82 10.15 -3.34
N GLU A 53 14.86 11.08 -2.37
CA GLU A 53 14.87 12.51 -2.64
C GLU A 53 13.65 13.00 -3.41
N SER A 54 12.54 12.27 -3.32
CA SER A 54 11.29 12.67 -3.95
C SER A 54 10.18 12.63 -2.92
N PRO A 55 9.15 13.44 -3.11
CA PRO A 55 7.99 13.35 -2.21
C PRO A 55 7.22 12.06 -2.45
N PRO A 56 6.44 11.61 -1.47
CA PRO A 56 5.60 10.44 -1.68
C PRO A 56 4.63 10.68 -2.82
N ARG A 57 4.39 9.62 -3.56
CA ARG A 57 3.45 9.62 -4.67
C ARG A 57 2.27 8.73 -4.34
N TYR A 58 1.06 9.26 -4.47
CA TYR A 58 -0.13 8.46 -4.25
C TYR A 58 -0.26 7.43 -5.38
N LEU A 59 -0.46 6.17 -5.00
CA LEU A 59 -0.63 5.09 -5.97
C LEU A 59 -2.09 4.75 -6.17
N LEU A 60 -2.73 4.31 -5.09
CA LEU A 60 -4.11 3.84 -5.20
C LEU A 60 -4.72 3.74 -3.82
N SER A 61 -6.02 3.57 -3.79
CA SER A 61 -6.72 3.25 -2.56
C SER A 61 -7.67 2.10 -2.83
N TYR A 62 -7.99 1.38 -1.78
CA TYR A 62 -8.84 0.21 -1.87
C TYR A 62 -9.71 0.09 -0.64
N TYR A 63 -11.00 0.00 -0.84
CA TYR A 63 -11.95 -0.34 0.20
C TYR A 63 -12.60 -1.67 -0.13
N SER A 64 -13.10 -1.82 -1.34
CA SER A 64 -13.68 -3.05 -1.86
C SER A 64 -13.53 -3.03 -3.37
N ASP A 65 -13.91 -4.10 -4.03
CA ASP A 65 -13.79 -4.15 -5.48
C ASP A 65 -14.63 -3.10 -6.18
N SER A 66 -15.73 -2.66 -5.56
CA SER A 66 -16.56 -1.61 -6.12
C SER A 66 -16.13 -0.22 -5.69
N TYR A 67 -15.28 -0.10 -4.69
CA TYR A 67 -14.86 1.17 -4.14
C TYR A 67 -13.35 1.20 -4.03
N LYS A 68 -12.72 1.48 -5.15
CA LYS A 68 -11.28 1.57 -5.27
C LYS A 68 -10.94 2.68 -6.23
N HIS A 69 -9.73 3.17 -6.15
CA HIS A 69 -9.30 4.30 -6.98
C HIS A 69 -7.84 4.12 -7.34
N GLN A 70 -7.53 4.37 -8.62
CA GLN A 70 -6.16 4.30 -9.12
C GLN A 70 -5.65 5.71 -9.28
N GLY A 71 -4.44 5.97 -8.81
CA GLY A 71 -3.86 7.29 -8.93
C GLY A 71 -3.55 7.65 -10.37
N SER A 72 -3.42 8.95 -10.61
CA SER A 72 -3.14 9.45 -11.94
C SER A 72 -1.79 8.93 -12.43
N GLY A 73 -1.77 8.34 -13.61
CA GLY A 73 -0.52 7.86 -14.21
C GLY A 73 0.01 6.58 -13.60
N VAL A 74 -0.71 5.95 -12.68
CA VAL A 74 -0.25 4.72 -12.04
C VAL A 74 -0.63 3.54 -12.92
N PRO A 75 0.35 2.70 -13.30
CA PRO A 75 0.05 1.56 -14.17
C PRO A 75 -0.91 0.57 -13.54
N SER A 76 -1.66 -0.13 -14.37
CA SER A 76 -2.63 -1.10 -13.90
C SER A 76 -1.97 -2.32 -13.25
N ARG A 77 -0.68 -2.50 -13.40
CA ARG A 77 0.03 -3.59 -12.72
C ARG A 77 0.11 -3.39 -11.20
N PHE A 78 -0.25 -2.20 -10.71
CA PHE A 78 -0.43 -1.95 -9.29
C PHE A 78 -1.90 -2.14 -8.96
N SER A 79 -2.19 -2.94 -7.93
CA SER A 79 -3.57 -3.14 -7.50
C SER A 79 -3.62 -3.35 -6.00
N GLY A 80 -4.80 -3.10 -5.42
CA GLY A 80 -5.00 -3.25 -4.00
C GLY A 80 -5.97 -4.37 -3.71
N SER A 81 -5.86 -4.93 -2.52
CA SER A 81 -6.81 -5.90 -2.02
C SER A 81 -6.72 -5.95 -0.50
N LYS A 82 -7.45 -6.84 0.11
CA LYS A 82 -7.46 -7.03 1.56
C LYS A 82 -7.44 -8.52 1.87
N ASP A 83 -6.89 -8.84 3.02
CA ASP A 83 -6.92 -10.20 3.56
C ASP A 83 -7.43 -10.12 4.98
N ALA A 84 -8.71 -10.43 5.16
CA ALA A 84 -9.34 -10.34 6.46
C ALA A 84 -8.76 -11.35 7.45
N SER A 85 -8.25 -12.46 6.96
CA SER A 85 -7.74 -13.51 7.85
C SER A 85 -6.52 -13.05 8.64
N VAL A 86 -5.76 -12.10 8.11
CA VAL A 86 -4.61 -11.54 8.81
C VAL A 86 -4.80 -10.05 9.08
N ASN A 87 -6.00 -9.54 8.84
CA ASN A 87 -6.36 -8.14 9.12
C ASN A 87 -5.44 -7.16 8.44
N ALA A 88 -5.24 -7.33 7.14
CA ALA A 88 -4.25 -6.57 6.42
C ALA A 88 -4.76 -6.07 5.08
N GLY A 89 -4.20 -4.94 4.65
CA GLY A 89 -4.33 -4.50 3.28
C GLY A 89 -3.15 -4.98 2.48
N LEU A 90 -3.35 -5.15 1.19
CA LEU A 90 -2.33 -5.67 0.29
C LEU A 90 -2.14 -4.74 -0.89
N LEU A 91 -0.89 -4.54 -1.27
CA LEU A 91 -0.54 -3.90 -2.52
C LEU A 91 0.13 -4.95 -3.40
N LEU A 92 -0.45 -5.18 -4.56
CA LEU A 92 0.06 -6.18 -5.50
C LEU A 92 0.72 -5.46 -6.65
N ILE A 93 1.95 -5.87 -6.96
CA ILE A 93 2.69 -5.33 -8.09
C ILE A 93 3.03 -6.49 -9.00
N SER A 94 2.45 -6.52 -10.19
CA SER A 94 2.76 -7.54 -11.16
C SER A 94 3.76 -7.01 -12.15
N GLY A 95 4.58 -7.90 -12.72
CA GLY A 95 5.57 -7.50 -13.71
C GLY A 95 6.54 -6.48 -13.17
N LEU A 96 7.22 -6.81 -12.08
CA LEU A 96 8.15 -5.88 -11.42
C LEU A 96 9.15 -5.30 -12.39
N GLN A 97 9.34 -3.98 -12.28
CA GLN A 97 10.29 -3.23 -13.09
C GLN A 97 11.33 -2.59 -12.19
N PRO A 98 12.53 -2.27 -12.70
CA PRO A 98 13.53 -1.61 -11.85
C PRO A 98 13.03 -0.29 -11.26
N GLU A 99 12.18 0.43 -11.98
CA GLU A 99 11.66 1.71 -11.48
C GLU A 99 10.69 1.52 -10.32
N ASP A 100 10.28 0.29 -10.00
CA ASP A 100 9.41 0.03 -8.86
C ASP A 100 10.18 -0.01 -7.55
N GLU A 101 11.49 0.05 -7.60
CA GLU A 101 12.31 0.06 -6.39
C GLU A 101 12.08 1.37 -5.65
N ALA A 102 11.46 1.27 -4.47
CA ALA A 102 11.04 2.42 -3.70
C ALA A 102 10.58 1.95 -2.33
N ASP A 103 10.37 2.90 -1.45
CA ASP A 103 9.68 2.63 -0.19
C ASP A 103 8.19 2.76 -0.44
N TYR A 104 7.42 1.89 0.23
CA TYR A 104 5.99 1.88 0.07
C TYR A 104 5.33 2.08 1.43
N TYR A 105 4.30 2.92 1.46
CA TYR A 105 3.60 3.27 2.69
C TYR A 105 2.13 3.01 2.51
N CYS A 106 1.47 2.59 3.59
CA CYS A 106 0.02 2.52 3.60
C CYS A 106 -0.51 3.43 4.70
N LYS A 107 -1.75 3.84 4.51
CA LYS A 107 -2.45 4.68 5.46
C LYS A 107 -3.91 4.24 5.43
N THR A 108 -4.60 4.34 6.57
CA THR A 108 -6.00 3.94 6.63
C THR A 108 -6.90 5.15 6.76
N GLY A 109 -8.08 5.05 6.14
CA GLY A 109 -9.13 6.01 6.32
C GLY A 109 -10.42 5.26 6.63
N TYR A 110 -11.23 5.81 7.50
CA TYR A 110 -12.42 5.11 7.95
C TYR A 110 -13.47 5.06 6.83
N GLY A 111 -14.01 3.87 6.61
CA GLY A 111 -15.03 3.66 5.60
C GLY A 111 -14.51 4.09 4.24
N ASN A 112 -15.30 4.81 3.47
CA ASN A 112 -14.87 5.34 2.20
C ASN A 112 -14.52 6.81 2.26
N ALA A 113 -14.22 7.30 3.43
CA ALA A 113 -13.73 8.66 3.59
C ALA A 113 -12.37 8.81 2.93
N SER A 114 -12.09 9.94 2.38
CA SER A 114 -10.81 10.20 1.72
C SER A 114 -9.89 11.05 2.58
#